data_25b68e4c52a63c048150244b8b76f6ca
#
_entry.id   25b68e4c52a63c048150244b8b76f6ca
#
_cell.length_a   1.000
_cell.length_b   1.000
_cell.length_c   1.000
_cell.angle_alpha   90.00
_cell.angle_beta   90.00
_cell.angle_gamma   90.00
#
_symmetry.space_group_name_H-M   'P 1'
#
loop_
_entity.id
_entity.type
_entity.pdbx_description
1 polymer ?
#
loop_
_entity_poly.entity_id
_entity_poly.type
_entity_poly.pdbx_seq_one_letter_code
_entity_poly.pdbx_strand_id
1 'polypeptide(L)'
;MVERHFDKKILSVQTDWGGEYQRLNSFFQRIGIAHHVSCPHAHQQNGSAERKHRHIVEVGLSLLAHASMPLKFWDEAFIMATYLINRLPIKVIHGQTPLHRLLKQTPDYHTLRTFGYACWPNLHPYNSKKLQFRSK
;
A
#
# COMPACT_ATOMS: atom_id res chain seq x y z
N MET A 1 -0.39 5.29 -14.10
CA MET A 1 -1.38 5.36 -13.00
C MET A 1 -0.96 6.41 -11.96
N VAL A 2 0.26 6.38 -11.40
CA VAL A 2 0.75 7.35 -10.39
C VAL A 2 0.72 8.79 -10.91
N GLU A 3 1.25 9.05 -12.10
CA GLU A 3 1.27 10.40 -12.68
C GLU A 3 -0.12 11.01 -12.84
N ARG A 4 -1.12 10.21 -13.25
CA ARG A 4 -2.51 10.67 -13.33
C ARG A 4 -3.12 10.97 -11.97
N HIS A 5 -2.70 10.22 -10.94
CA HIS A 5 -3.23 10.40 -9.59
C HIS A 5 -2.75 11.69 -8.93
N PHE A 6 -1.52 12.09 -9.25
CA PHE A 6 -0.90 13.29 -8.68
C PHE A 6 -0.84 14.49 -9.63
N ASP A 7 -1.30 14.32 -10.87
CA ASP A 7 -1.16 15.30 -11.95
C ASP A 7 0.29 15.82 -12.06
N LYS A 8 1.24 14.89 -11.95
CA LYS A 8 2.68 15.18 -12.01
C LYS A 8 3.41 14.07 -12.75
N LYS A 9 4.39 14.46 -13.55
CA LYS A 9 5.29 13.51 -14.22
C LYS A 9 6.32 12.96 -13.24
N ILE A 10 6.65 11.68 -13.39
CA ILE A 10 7.79 11.06 -12.70
C ILE A 10 9.06 11.57 -13.38
N LEU A 11 9.94 12.22 -12.62
CA LEU A 11 11.20 12.78 -13.14
C LEU A 11 12.34 11.76 -13.03
N SER A 12 12.37 10.99 -11.95
CA SER A 12 13.42 10.01 -11.70
C SER A 12 12.93 8.82 -10.89
N VAL A 13 13.61 7.70 -11.05
CA VAL A 13 13.43 6.47 -10.26
C VAL A 13 14.79 6.05 -9.73
N GLN A 14 14.86 5.66 -8.47
CA GLN A 14 16.06 5.09 -7.86
C GLN A 14 15.86 3.62 -7.55
N THR A 15 16.83 2.77 -7.92
CA THR A 15 16.80 1.33 -7.65
C THR A 15 18.16 0.83 -7.18
N ASP A 16 18.21 -0.42 -6.74
CA ASP A 16 19.42 -1.15 -6.35
C ASP A 16 20.10 -1.91 -7.51
N TRP A 17 19.67 -1.66 -8.74
CA TRP A 17 20.12 -2.38 -9.93
C TRP A 17 19.77 -3.88 -9.94
N GLY A 18 18.75 -4.32 -9.23
CA GLY A 18 18.22 -5.69 -9.33
C GLY A 18 17.91 -6.06 -10.78
N GLY A 19 17.95 -7.36 -11.11
CA GLY A 19 17.79 -7.83 -12.48
C GLY A 19 16.50 -7.39 -13.17
N GLU A 20 15.41 -7.25 -12.40
CA GLU A 20 14.13 -6.73 -12.86
C GLU A 20 14.23 -5.25 -13.29
N TYR A 21 14.99 -4.43 -12.55
CA TYR A 21 15.15 -3.00 -12.84
C TYR A 21 16.11 -2.71 -13.98
N GLN A 22 17.12 -3.58 -14.19
CA GLN A 22 18.04 -3.47 -15.33
C GLN A 22 17.27 -3.48 -16.65
N ARG A 23 16.28 -4.37 -16.77
CA ARG A 23 15.42 -4.48 -17.97
C ARG A 23 14.57 -3.23 -18.21
N LEU A 24 14.26 -2.48 -17.17
CA LEU A 24 13.46 -1.25 -17.28
C LEU A 24 14.28 -0.02 -17.66
N ASN A 25 15.62 -0.09 -17.61
CA ASN A 25 16.48 1.07 -17.89
C ASN A 25 16.23 1.68 -19.28
N SER A 26 16.19 0.85 -20.31
CA SER A 26 15.90 1.31 -21.68
C SER A 26 14.50 1.92 -21.82
N PHE A 27 13.53 1.37 -21.10
CA PHE A 27 12.17 1.91 -21.04
C PHE A 27 12.15 3.29 -20.38
N PHE A 28 12.80 3.46 -19.22
CA PHE A 28 12.90 4.75 -18.53
C PHE A 28 13.56 5.83 -19.38
N GLN A 29 14.67 5.49 -20.05
CA GLN A 29 15.35 6.42 -20.97
C GLN A 29 14.44 6.87 -22.12
N ARG A 30 13.69 5.93 -22.72
CA ARG A 30 12.76 6.24 -23.82
C ARG A 30 11.63 7.19 -23.43
N ILE A 31 11.15 7.12 -22.20
CA ILE A 31 10.06 7.99 -21.69
C ILE A 31 10.58 9.21 -20.93
N GLY A 32 11.91 9.44 -20.92
CA GLY A 32 12.52 10.62 -20.31
C GLY A 32 12.56 10.60 -18.78
N ILE A 33 12.54 9.42 -18.14
CA ILE A 33 12.69 9.27 -16.71
C ILE A 33 14.16 8.96 -16.39
N ALA A 34 14.80 9.77 -15.53
CA ALA A 34 16.15 9.51 -15.06
C ALA A 34 16.19 8.27 -14.15
N HIS A 35 17.04 7.32 -14.47
CA HIS A 35 17.24 6.11 -13.65
C HIS A 35 18.52 6.25 -12.82
N HIS A 36 18.35 6.43 -11.51
CA HIS A 36 19.45 6.48 -10.56
C HIS A 36 19.65 5.08 -9.94
N VAL A 37 20.90 4.65 -9.92
CA VAL A 37 21.28 3.36 -9.35
C VAL A 37 22.06 3.60 -8.07
N SER A 38 21.70 2.87 -7.01
CA SER A 38 22.46 2.89 -5.76
C SER A 38 23.87 2.35 -6.00
N CYS A 39 24.88 2.94 -5.36
CA CYS A 39 26.25 2.42 -5.45
C CYS A 39 26.30 0.96 -4.97
N PRO A 40 27.10 0.09 -5.62
CA PRO A 40 27.32 -1.25 -5.13
C PRO A 40 27.75 -1.24 -3.66
N HIS A 41 27.17 -2.11 -2.86
CA HIS A 41 27.40 -2.22 -1.41
C HIS A 41 26.96 -1.02 -0.55
N ALA A 42 26.33 0.01 -1.11
CA ALA A 42 25.79 1.16 -0.38
C ALA A 42 24.30 0.93 0.00
N HIS A 43 24.01 -0.11 0.79
CA HIS A 43 22.65 -0.46 1.25
C HIS A 43 21.90 0.70 1.89
N GLN A 44 22.63 1.67 2.47
CA GLN A 44 22.03 2.85 3.10
C GLN A 44 21.25 3.73 2.11
N GLN A 45 21.62 3.75 0.84
CA GLN A 45 20.94 4.54 -0.18
C GLN A 45 19.53 4.03 -0.50
N ASN A 46 19.29 2.73 -0.29
CA ASN A 46 17.97 2.10 -0.48
C ASN A 46 17.23 1.81 0.84
N GLY A 47 17.87 2.08 1.97
CA GLY A 47 17.38 1.73 3.31
C GLY A 47 16.01 2.33 3.67
N SER A 48 15.58 3.41 3.01
CA SER A 48 14.24 3.97 3.20
C SER A 48 13.15 3.07 2.61
N ALA A 49 13.36 2.55 1.40
CA ALA A 49 12.44 1.64 0.73
C ALA A 49 12.38 0.30 1.48
N GLU A 50 13.55 -0.25 1.87
CA GLU A 50 13.65 -1.50 2.62
C GLU A 50 12.94 -1.41 3.98
N ARG A 51 13.15 -0.33 4.74
CA ARG A 51 12.45 -0.11 6.02
C ARG A 51 10.94 0.00 5.83
N LYS A 52 10.50 0.68 4.76
CA LYS A 52 9.08 0.80 4.47
C LYS A 52 8.46 -0.54 4.09
N HIS A 53 9.14 -1.30 3.26
CA HIS A 53 8.73 -2.66 2.91
C HIS A 53 8.62 -3.55 4.16
N ARG A 54 9.67 -3.59 4.99
CA ARG A 54 9.66 -4.34 6.25
C ARG A 54 8.49 -3.92 7.15
N HIS A 55 8.25 -2.63 7.31
CA HIS A 55 7.14 -2.12 8.11
C HIS A 55 5.78 -2.60 7.61
N ILE A 56 5.56 -2.62 6.27
CA ILE A 56 4.32 -3.15 5.68
C ILE A 56 4.18 -4.64 5.99
N VAL A 57 5.25 -5.41 5.84
CA VAL A 57 5.25 -6.86 6.12
C VAL A 57 4.94 -7.14 7.59
N GLU A 58 5.62 -6.44 8.51
CA GLU A 58 5.42 -6.61 9.96
C GLU A 58 3.98 -6.29 10.38
N VAL A 59 3.42 -5.19 9.88
CA VAL A 59 2.03 -4.82 10.18
C VAL A 59 1.06 -5.82 9.56
N GLY A 60 1.27 -6.25 8.33
CA GLY A 60 0.41 -7.24 7.68
C GLY A 60 0.40 -8.59 8.39
N LEU A 61 1.57 -9.09 8.79
CA LEU A 61 1.67 -10.33 9.58
C LEU A 61 1.01 -10.17 10.95
N SER A 62 1.17 -9.01 11.60
CA SER A 62 0.50 -8.72 12.87
C SER A 62 -1.02 -8.73 12.74
N LEU A 63 -1.57 -8.19 11.65
CA LEU A 63 -3.01 -8.21 11.36
C LEU A 63 -3.52 -9.65 11.22
N LEU A 64 -2.81 -10.50 10.47
CA LEU A 64 -3.16 -11.92 10.31
C LEU A 64 -3.14 -12.65 11.66
N ALA A 65 -2.09 -12.45 12.44
CA ALA A 65 -1.94 -13.09 13.75
C ALA A 65 -3.06 -12.68 14.72
N HIS A 66 -3.35 -11.37 14.81
CA HIS A 66 -4.43 -10.86 15.66
C HIS A 66 -5.82 -11.39 15.27
N ALA A 67 -6.07 -11.49 13.97
CA ALA A 67 -7.33 -12.00 13.45
C ALA A 67 -7.39 -13.53 13.45
N SER A 68 -6.33 -14.25 13.84
CA SER A 68 -6.20 -15.71 13.72
C SER A 68 -6.50 -16.19 12.30
N MET A 69 -6.15 -15.40 11.29
CA MET A 69 -6.42 -15.72 9.88
C MET A 69 -5.25 -16.48 9.25
N PRO A 70 -5.53 -17.46 8.40
CA PRO A 70 -4.49 -18.21 7.70
C PRO A 70 -3.74 -17.33 6.70
N LEU A 71 -2.48 -17.70 6.42
CA LEU A 71 -1.57 -16.96 5.54
C LEU A 71 -2.10 -16.77 4.11
N LYS A 72 -3.04 -17.56 3.64
CA LYS A 72 -3.65 -17.37 2.31
C LYS A 72 -4.30 -15.98 2.12
N PHE A 73 -4.59 -15.27 3.20
CA PHE A 73 -5.14 -13.89 3.18
C PHE A 73 -4.05 -12.82 3.34
N TRP A 74 -2.81 -13.14 2.95
CA TRP A 74 -1.67 -12.22 3.08
C TRP A 74 -1.84 -10.94 2.25
N ASP A 75 -2.43 -11.04 1.07
CA ASP A 75 -2.67 -9.92 0.16
C ASP A 75 -3.65 -8.90 0.77
N GLU A 76 -4.77 -9.33 1.32
CA GLU A 76 -5.72 -8.47 2.02
C GLU A 76 -5.08 -7.82 3.26
N ALA A 77 -4.27 -8.60 4.00
CA ALA A 77 -3.57 -8.07 5.17
C ALA A 77 -2.55 -7.00 4.78
N PHE A 78 -1.82 -7.15 3.68
CA PHE A 78 -0.83 -6.18 3.23
C PHE A 78 -1.48 -4.94 2.62
N ILE A 79 -2.61 -5.09 1.93
CA ILE A 79 -3.44 -3.95 1.48
C ILE A 79 -3.92 -3.16 2.70
N MET A 80 -4.45 -3.84 3.72
CA MET A 80 -4.90 -3.19 4.95
C MET A 80 -3.75 -2.54 5.71
N ALA A 81 -2.60 -3.20 5.82
CA ALA A 81 -1.40 -2.63 6.43
C ALA A 81 -1.00 -1.30 5.76
N THR A 82 -0.95 -1.29 4.44
CA THR A 82 -0.66 -0.09 3.66
C THR A 82 -1.71 1.00 3.87
N TYR A 83 -2.98 0.62 3.92
CA TYR A 83 -4.08 1.52 4.21
C TYR A 83 -3.93 2.19 5.58
N LEU A 84 -3.64 1.41 6.62
CA LEU A 84 -3.45 1.90 7.99
C LEU A 84 -2.20 2.77 8.12
N ILE A 85 -1.05 2.31 7.62
CA ILE A 85 0.22 3.06 7.68
C ILE A 85 0.08 4.45 7.07
N ASN A 86 -0.65 4.58 5.98
CA ASN A 86 -0.87 5.88 5.33
C ASN A 86 -1.80 6.81 6.13
N ARG A 87 -2.55 6.29 7.09
CA ARG A 87 -3.49 7.05 7.94
C ARG A 87 -2.99 7.30 9.36
N LEU A 88 -1.88 6.66 9.76
CA LEU A 88 -1.29 6.90 11.08
C LEU A 88 -0.36 8.11 11.09
N PRO A 89 -0.35 8.90 12.17
CA PRO A 89 0.58 10.01 12.32
C PRO A 89 2.03 9.53 12.40
N ILE A 90 2.94 10.22 11.72
CA ILE A 90 4.37 9.89 11.69
C ILE A 90 5.19 11.06 12.21
N LYS A 91 6.13 10.79 13.14
CA LYS A 91 7.00 11.83 13.74
C LYS A 91 7.81 12.61 12.70
N VAL A 92 8.33 11.94 11.68
CA VAL A 92 9.17 12.54 10.62
C VAL A 92 8.44 13.66 9.84
N ILE A 93 7.11 13.60 9.79
CA ILE A 93 6.28 14.62 9.15
C ILE A 93 5.45 15.40 10.18
N HIS A 94 6.07 15.66 11.35
CA HIS A 94 5.51 16.49 12.42
C HIS A 94 4.13 16.02 12.91
N GLY A 95 3.92 14.71 13.03
CA GLY A 95 2.65 14.14 13.49
C GLY A 95 1.53 14.15 12.45
N GLN A 96 1.80 14.56 11.23
CA GLN A 96 0.83 14.45 10.14
C GLN A 96 0.75 13.00 9.63
N THR A 97 -0.35 12.69 8.94
CA THR A 97 -0.48 11.40 8.26
C THR A 97 0.05 11.51 6.83
N PRO A 98 0.64 10.44 6.25
CA PRO A 98 1.04 10.43 4.85
C PRO A 98 -0.10 10.79 3.90
N LEU A 99 -1.31 10.32 4.18
CA LEU A 99 -2.52 10.64 3.41
C LEU A 99 -2.75 12.16 3.35
N HIS A 100 -2.70 12.83 4.51
CA HIS A 100 -2.90 14.28 4.57
C HIS A 100 -1.75 15.03 3.88
N ARG A 101 -0.51 14.59 4.11
CA ARG A 101 0.66 15.25 3.52
C ARG A 101 0.65 15.18 2.00
N LEU A 102 0.23 14.07 1.44
CA LEU A 102 0.29 13.78 0.00
C LEU A 102 -0.97 14.24 -0.75
N LEU A 103 -2.16 13.92 -0.22
CA LEU A 103 -3.44 14.13 -0.89
C LEU A 103 -4.28 15.25 -0.29
N LYS A 104 -3.83 15.87 0.80
CA LYS A 104 -4.57 16.89 1.56
C LYS A 104 -5.91 16.38 2.13
N GLN A 105 -6.03 15.06 2.30
CA GLN A 105 -7.21 14.41 2.85
C GLN A 105 -6.97 14.05 4.32
N THR A 106 -7.87 14.44 5.19
CA THR A 106 -7.87 14.03 6.59
C THR A 106 -8.40 12.60 6.69
N PRO A 107 -7.73 11.71 7.44
CA PRO A 107 -8.25 10.37 7.64
C PRO A 107 -9.55 10.39 8.42
N ASP A 108 -10.53 9.63 7.97
CA ASP A 108 -11.72 9.30 8.76
C ASP A 108 -11.49 7.96 9.45
N TYR A 109 -11.38 8.00 10.78
CA TYR A 109 -11.17 6.80 11.59
C TYR A 109 -12.48 6.10 11.99
N HIS A 110 -13.64 6.75 11.86
CA HIS A 110 -14.95 6.17 12.20
C HIS A 110 -15.34 5.04 11.26
N THR A 111 -14.81 5.05 10.04
CA THR A 111 -15.06 4.01 9.04
C THR A 111 -14.18 2.76 9.23
N LEU A 112 -13.17 2.82 10.09
CA LEU A 112 -12.29 1.69 10.34
C LEU A 112 -13.05 0.54 11.00
N ARG A 113 -12.74 -0.68 10.54
CA ARG A 113 -13.23 -1.92 11.13
C ARG A 113 -12.04 -2.80 11.48
N THR A 114 -12.22 -3.67 12.45
CA THR A 114 -11.20 -4.65 12.85
C THR A 114 -10.92 -5.60 11.68
N PHE A 115 -9.65 -5.79 11.34
CA PHE A 115 -9.25 -6.76 10.32
C PHE A 115 -9.67 -8.17 10.74
N GLY A 116 -10.16 -8.97 9.80
CA GLY A 116 -10.70 -10.31 10.08
C GLY A 116 -12.10 -10.33 10.70
N TYR A 117 -12.73 -9.17 10.82
CA TYR A 117 -14.12 -9.07 11.28
C TYR A 117 -15.05 -9.82 10.32
N ALA A 118 -15.95 -10.63 10.90
CA ALA A 118 -16.97 -11.34 10.13
C ALA A 118 -17.98 -10.33 9.57
N CYS A 119 -18.22 -10.41 8.27
CA CYS A 119 -19.23 -9.59 7.61
C CYS A 119 -20.15 -10.47 6.75
N TRP A 120 -21.40 -10.06 6.70
CA TRP A 120 -22.41 -10.72 5.87
C TRP A 120 -22.89 -9.72 4.83
N PRO A 121 -22.57 -9.91 3.54
CA PRO A 121 -23.03 -9.01 2.51
C PRO A 121 -24.56 -8.99 2.44
N ASN A 122 -25.15 -7.79 2.44
CA ASN A 122 -26.58 -7.62 2.23
C ASN A 122 -26.91 -7.84 0.74
N LEU A 123 -27.46 -8.99 0.41
CA LEU A 123 -27.82 -9.37 -0.95
C LEU A 123 -29.21 -8.85 -1.38
N HIS A 124 -29.99 -8.27 -0.47
CA HIS A 124 -31.35 -7.82 -0.76
C HIS A 124 -31.49 -6.94 -2.01
N PRO A 125 -30.59 -5.97 -2.29
CA PRO A 125 -30.68 -5.15 -3.51
C PRO A 125 -30.45 -5.94 -4.81
N TYR A 126 -29.81 -7.10 -4.71
CA TYR A 126 -29.45 -7.94 -5.87
C TYR A 126 -30.35 -9.17 -6.04
N ASN A 127 -31.25 -9.41 -5.08
CA ASN A 127 -32.14 -10.56 -5.11
C ASN A 127 -33.34 -10.28 -6.01
N SER A 128 -33.58 -11.15 -6.98
CA SER A 128 -34.73 -11.06 -7.88
C SER A 128 -36.00 -11.65 -7.29
N LYS A 129 -35.91 -12.48 -6.25
CA LYS A 129 -37.05 -13.18 -5.62
C LYS A 129 -37.14 -12.87 -4.12
N LYS A 130 -38.35 -12.63 -3.63
CA LYS A 130 -38.63 -12.31 -2.22
C LYS A 130 -38.13 -13.35 -1.20
N LEU A 131 -38.08 -14.62 -1.59
CA LEU A 131 -37.69 -15.73 -0.71
C LEU A 131 -36.20 -16.10 -0.79
N GLN A 132 -35.38 -15.34 -1.47
CA GLN A 132 -33.92 -15.54 -1.48
C GLN A 132 -33.30 -15.05 -0.17
N PHE A 133 -32.22 -15.70 0.26
CA PHE A 133 -31.49 -15.28 1.46
C PHE A 133 -30.99 -13.84 1.29
N ARG A 134 -31.17 -13.03 2.36
CA ARG A 134 -30.78 -11.61 2.37
C ARG A 134 -29.30 -11.41 2.65
N SER A 135 -28.63 -12.42 3.19
CA SER A 135 -27.19 -12.43 3.50
C SER A 135 -26.63 -13.85 3.36
N LYS A 136 -25.34 -13.97 3.16
CA LYS A 136 -24.59 -15.24 3.20
C LYS A 136 -23.51 -15.14 4.25
#